data_e371d0c6a30d873457c73b6158dcebad
#
_entry.id   e371d0c6a30d873457c73b6158dcebad
#
_cell.length_a   1.000
_cell.length_b   1.000
_cell.length_c   1.000
_cell.angle_alpha   90.00
_cell.angle_beta   90.00
_cell.angle_gamma   90.00
#
_symmetry.space_group_name_H-M   'P 1'
#
loop_
_entity.id
_entity.type
_entity.pdbx_description
1 polymer ?
#
loop_
_entity_poly.entity_id
_entity_poly.type
_entity_poly.pdbx_seq_one_letter_code
_entity_poly.pdbx_strand_id
1 'polypeptide(L)'
;MISSSSVARYVLSSSTGPTEDHVCADLCFSATQANVEGWEPSSNDANAGVGPYGGCCAEIDVWESNAHAFALTPHPCEDNKYHVCETDTCGGTYSEDRFAGKCDANGCDYNPYRMGNPDFYGPGKTLDTKSKFTVVTQFEENKLTQFFVQNGKKIEIPGPTHAGLEGMSSSITPEFCDKVFDVFGDFNRFNDVGGFTALNAALKIPMVLVMSIWDDVSRLPPPAEKGEMR
;
A
#
# COMPACT_ATOMS: atom_id res chain seq x y z
N MET A 1 -21.84 0.04 -2.10
CA MET A 1 -21.21 -1.21 -1.62
C MET A 1 -20.11 -1.56 -2.61
N ILE A 2 -18.87 -1.65 -2.17
CA ILE A 2 -17.76 -2.10 -3.02
C ILE A 2 -17.93 -3.61 -3.18
N SER A 3 -17.89 -4.11 -4.42
CA SER A 3 -18.01 -5.55 -4.69
C SER A 3 -16.81 -6.31 -4.13
N SER A 4 -16.88 -7.62 -4.05
CA SER A 4 -15.73 -8.45 -3.59
C SER A 4 -14.54 -8.40 -4.55
N SER A 5 -14.73 -7.93 -5.78
CA SER A 5 -13.72 -7.76 -6.81
C SER A 5 -13.19 -6.32 -6.92
N SER A 6 -13.85 -5.35 -6.29
CA SER A 6 -13.41 -3.94 -6.33
C SER A 6 -12.61 -3.61 -5.09
N VAL A 7 -11.45 -2.99 -5.26
CA VAL A 7 -10.57 -2.48 -4.21
C VAL A 7 -10.69 -0.96 -4.16
N ALA A 8 -11.02 -0.41 -2.98
CA ALA A 8 -10.91 1.01 -2.73
C ALA A 8 -9.54 1.32 -2.16
N ARG A 9 -8.88 2.32 -2.72
CA ARG A 9 -7.55 2.76 -2.30
C ARG A 9 -7.54 4.24 -1.96
N TYR A 10 -6.97 4.58 -0.82
CA TYR A 10 -6.72 5.94 -0.36
C TYR A 10 -5.24 6.06 -0.04
N VAL A 11 -4.55 6.89 -0.76
CA VAL A 11 -3.09 6.98 -0.77
C VAL A 11 -2.65 8.40 -0.41
N LEU A 12 -1.62 8.54 0.38
CA LEU A 12 -0.85 9.76 0.52
C LEU A 12 0.42 9.63 -0.31
N SER A 13 0.62 10.57 -1.23
CA SER A 13 1.76 10.57 -2.14
C SER A 13 2.51 11.89 -2.05
N SER A 14 3.85 11.85 -1.94
CA SER A 14 4.68 13.04 -1.90
C SER A 14 4.90 13.57 -3.32
N SER A 15 4.08 14.50 -3.77
CA SER A 15 4.27 15.20 -5.04
C SER A 15 5.07 16.47 -4.81
N THR A 16 6.30 16.52 -5.32
CA THR A 16 7.11 17.75 -5.39
C THR A 16 7.58 18.05 -6.81
N GLY A 17 6.79 17.67 -7.81
CA GLY A 17 7.06 18.04 -9.20
C GLY A 17 6.85 19.54 -9.44
N PRO A 18 7.56 20.16 -10.41
CA PRO A 18 7.46 21.58 -10.71
C PRO A 18 6.11 21.99 -11.33
N THR A 19 5.22 21.06 -11.59
CA THR A 19 3.86 21.31 -12.09
C THR A 19 2.86 20.50 -11.25
N GLU A 20 1.73 21.09 -10.95
CA GLU A 20 0.65 20.51 -10.12
C GLU A 20 0.03 19.21 -10.67
N ASP A 21 0.47 18.79 -11.86
CA ASP A 21 -0.13 17.65 -12.60
C ASP A 21 0.58 16.31 -12.36
N HIS A 22 1.65 16.26 -11.58
CA HIS A 22 2.39 15.03 -11.32
C HIS A 22 2.06 14.46 -9.94
N VAL A 23 1.03 13.67 -9.88
CA VAL A 23 0.70 12.84 -8.71
C VAL A 23 1.31 11.47 -8.92
N CYS A 24 2.21 11.07 -8.04
CA CYS A 24 2.61 9.68 -7.98
C CYS A 24 1.42 8.91 -7.36
N ALA A 25 0.61 8.35 -8.20
CA ALA A 25 -0.36 7.35 -7.80
C ALA A 25 0.18 6.01 -8.27
N ASP A 26 0.39 5.09 -7.35
CA ASP A 26 1.07 3.82 -7.58
C ASP A 26 2.58 3.91 -7.75
N LEU A 27 3.29 3.66 -6.64
CA LEU A 27 4.72 3.40 -6.53
C LEU A 27 5.36 2.96 -7.82
N CYS A 28 6.25 3.72 -8.41
CA CYS A 28 7.10 3.32 -9.53
C CYS A 28 6.58 2.15 -10.37
N PHE A 29 5.28 1.92 -10.38
CA PHE A 29 4.72 0.90 -11.25
C PHE A 29 4.99 1.37 -12.66
N SER A 30 5.85 0.63 -13.31
CA SER A 30 6.10 0.85 -14.71
C SER A 30 4.77 1.13 -15.36
N ALA A 31 4.54 2.39 -15.72
CA ALA A 31 3.78 2.58 -16.88
C ALA A 31 2.31 2.93 -16.87
N THR A 32 1.61 3.04 -15.76
CA THR A 32 0.23 3.56 -15.83
C THR A 32 0.17 5.10 -15.83
N GLN A 33 1.31 5.76 -15.79
CA GLN A 33 1.37 7.22 -15.69
C GLN A 33 1.53 7.87 -17.06
N ALA A 34 0.43 7.96 -17.78
CA ALA A 34 0.36 8.61 -19.09
C ALA A 34 0.75 10.11 -19.08
N ASN A 35 1.00 10.71 -17.91
CA ASN A 35 1.45 12.07 -17.73
C ASN A 35 2.99 12.24 -17.69
N VAL A 36 3.76 11.15 -17.77
CA VAL A 36 5.22 11.23 -17.92
C VAL A 36 5.54 11.57 -19.37
N GLU A 37 6.36 12.61 -19.58
CA GLU A 37 6.77 13.02 -20.94
C GLU A 37 7.44 11.87 -21.68
N GLY A 38 6.98 11.60 -22.89
CA GLY A 38 7.48 10.50 -23.74
C GLY A 38 6.87 9.13 -23.41
N TRP A 39 5.90 9.05 -22.50
CA TRP A 39 5.21 7.80 -22.23
C TRP A 39 4.31 7.38 -23.39
N GLU A 40 4.43 6.13 -23.79
CA GLU A 40 3.55 5.47 -24.74
C GLU A 40 3.13 4.10 -24.20
N PRO A 41 1.88 3.66 -24.41
CA PRO A 41 1.45 2.35 -23.92
C PRO A 41 2.20 1.22 -24.63
N SER A 42 2.55 0.18 -23.90
CA SER A 42 3.16 -1.03 -24.45
C SER A 42 2.22 -1.71 -25.45
N SER A 43 2.75 -2.15 -26.59
CA SER A 43 1.99 -2.94 -27.54
C SER A 43 1.60 -4.33 -27.02
N ASN A 44 2.23 -4.78 -25.94
CA ASN A 44 2.06 -6.13 -25.38
C ASN A 44 1.04 -6.19 -24.25
N ASP A 45 0.67 -5.05 -23.69
CA ASP A 45 -0.28 -4.96 -22.58
C ASP A 45 -1.22 -3.76 -22.72
N ALA A 46 -2.06 -3.80 -23.75
CA ALA A 46 -3.02 -2.74 -24.03
C ALA A 46 -4.06 -2.53 -22.92
N ASN A 47 -4.25 -3.51 -22.03
CA ASN A 47 -5.24 -3.46 -20.96
C ASN A 47 -4.67 -2.90 -19.65
N ALA A 48 -3.39 -3.10 -19.39
CA ALA A 48 -2.75 -2.61 -18.17
C ALA A 48 -2.18 -1.19 -18.31
N GLY A 49 -2.08 -0.68 -19.53
CA GLY A 49 -1.51 0.65 -19.80
C GLY A 49 -0.03 0.75 -19.45
N VAL A 50 0.72 -0.37 -19.47
CA VAL A 50 2.15 -0.41 -19.20
C VAL A 50 2.93 0.32 -20.31
N GLY A 51 3.92 1.12 -19.98
CA GLY A 51 4.75 1.87 -20.91
C GLY A 51 6.25 1.86 -20.53
N PRO A 52 7.09 2.64 -21.22
CA PRO A 52 8.52 2.62 -20.98
C PRO A 52 8.97 3.46 -19.78
N TYR A 53 8.10 4.30 -19.24
CA TYR A 53 8.42 5.22 -18.13
C TYR A 53 7.45 5.09 -16.98
N GLY A 54 7.93 5.28 -15.76
CA GLY A 54 7.13 5.40 -14.55
C GLY A 54 7.49 6.64 -13.74
N GLY A 55 6.56 7.15 -12.96
CA GLY A 55 6.82 8.24 -12.01
C GLY A 55 6.85 7.71 -10.59
N CYS A 56 7.89 8.04 -9.84
CA CYS A 56 8.15 7.50 -8.52
C CYS A 56 8.23 8.59 -7.46
N CYS A 57 7.68 8.32 -6.29
CA CYS A 57 7.87 9.08 -5.05
C CYS A 57 7.39 8.26 -3.85
N ALA A 58 7.68 8.73 -2.62
CA ALA A 58 7.22 8.05 -1.42
C ALA A 58 5.69 8.03 -1.33
N GLU A 59 5.13 6.92 -0.90
CA GLU A 59 3.71 6.63 -0.84
C GLU A 59 3.31 6.01 0.49
N ILE A 60 2.11 6.31 0.96
CA ILE A 60 1.49 5.62 2.07
C ILE A 60 0.08 5.25 1.66
N ASP A 61 -0.16 3.97 1.49
CA ASP A 61 -1.50 3.44 1.29
C ASP A 61 -2.24 3.42 2.63
N VAL A 62 -2.87 4.55 2.93
CA VAL A 62 -3.58 4.69 4.22
C VAL A 62 -4.78 3.78 4.32
N TRP A 63 -5.31 3.34 3.17
CA TRP A 63 -6.45 2.46 3.11
C TRP A 63 -6.54 1.75 1.76
N GLU A 64 -6.20 0.47 1.72
CA GLU A 64 -6.50 -0.41 0.60
C GLU A 64 -7.48 -1.46 1.07
N SER A 65 -8.66 -1.54 0.47
CA SER A 65 -9.70 -2.42 1.00
C SER A 65 -10.70 -2.91 -0.03
N ASN A 66 -11.23 -4.07 0.25
CA ASN A 66 -12.48 -4.55 -0.32
C ASN A 66 -13.50 -4.85 0.79
N ALA A 67 -14.56 -5.60 0.50
CA ALA A 67 -15.56 -5.95 1.51
C ALA A 67 -15.06 -6.94 2.58
N HIS A 68 -13.90 -7.57 2.40
CA HIS A 68 -13.42 -8.70 3.21
C HIS A 68 -12.06 -8.51 3.86
N ALA A 69 -11.22 -7.64 3.30
CA ALA A 69 -9.88 -7.38 3.80
C ALA A 69 -9.48 -5.92 3.60
N PHE A 70 -8.51 -5.46 4.37
CA PHE A 70 -7.84 -4.17 4.17
C PHE A 70 -6.37 -4.27 4.57
N ALA A 71 -5.58 -3.31 4.09
CA ALA A 71 -4.22 -3.08 4.51
C ALA A 71 -3.94 -1.58 4.73
N LEU A 72 -2.97 -1.29 5.58
CA LEU A 72 -2.27 -0.02 5.74
C LEU A 72 -0.81 -0.30 5.37
N THR A 73 -0.26 0.41 4.37
CA THR A 73 1.04 0.05 3.80
C THR A 73 1.87 1.30 3.49
N PRO A 74 2.87 1.65 4.30
CA PRO A 74 3.86 2.66 3.92
C PRO A 74 4.91 2.07 2.98
N HIS A 75 5.28 2.88 1.97
CA HIS A 75 6.29 2.59 0.96
C HIS A 75 7.31 3.74 0.90
N PRO A 76 8.43 3.63 1.61
CA PRO A 76 9.50 4.62 1.51
C PRO A 76 10.27 4.51 0.20
N CYS A 77 10.96 5.60 -0.15
CA CYS A 77 11.89 5.66 -1.26
C CYS A 77 13.27 6.15 -0.79
N GLU A 78 14.32 5.76 -1.49
CA GLU A 78 15.67 6.32 -1.30
C GLU A 78 15.70 7.84 -1.52
N ASP A 79 14.88 8.32 -2.48
CA ASP A 79 14.62 9.74 -2.73
C ASP A 79 13.12 9.98 -2.70
N ASN A 80 12.66 10.77 -1.73
CA ASN A 80 11.25 11.11 -1.56
C ASN A 80 10.71 12.12 -2.58
N LYS A 81 11.58 12.67 -3.44
CA LYS A 81 11.15 13.58 -4.51
C LYS A 81 10.61 12.77 -5.68
N TYR A 82 9.72 13.42 -6.42
CA TYR A 82 9.30 12.86 -7.70
C TYR A 82 10.51 12.59 -8.60
N HIS A 83 10.59 11.41 -9.16
CA HIS A 83 11.59 11.06 -10.17
C HIS A 83 10.98 10.11 -11.19
N VAL A 84 11.52 10.16 -12.41
CA VAL A 84 11.15 9.25 -13.50
C VAL A 84 12.07 8.04 -13.46
N CYS A 85 11.52 6.88 -13.69
CA CYS A 85 12.24 5.63 -13.92
C CYS A 85 11.94 5.11 -15.33
N GLU A 86 12.78 4.21 -15.83
CA GLU A 86 12.65 3.62 -17.17
C GLU A 86 12.58 2.09 -17.06
N THR A 87 11.60 1.50 -17.73
CA THR A 87 11.45 0.04 -17.89
C THR A 87 11.69 -0.73 -16.58
N ASP A 88 12.57 -1.72 -16.58
CA ASP A 88 12.87 -2.57 -15.43
C ASP A 88 13.51 -1.84 -14.25
N THR A 89 14.08 -0.64 -14.47
CA THR A 89 14.61 0.19 -13.37
C THR A 89 13.53 0.78 -12.46
N CYS A 90 12.25 0.69 -12.87
CA CYS A 90 11.12 1.08 -12.05
C CYS A 90 10.88 0.09 -10.89
N GLY A 91 11.23 -1.18 -11.06
CA GLY A 91 10.82 -2.23 -10.14
C GLY A 91 9.31 -2.52 -10.22
N GLY A 92 8.76 -3.14 -9.19
CA GLY A 92 7.33 -3.42 -9.10
C GLY A 92 6.89 -4.64 -9.91
N THR A 93 5.60 -4.72 -10.19
CA THR A 93 4.96 -5.93 -10.74
C THR A 93 5.38 -6.26 -12.17
N TYR A 94 5.73 -5.25 -12.95
CA TYR A 94 6.01 -5.40 -14.39
C TYR A 94 7.50 -5.40 -14.72
N SER A 95 8.38 -5.30 -13.74
CA SER A 95 9.83 -5.40 -13.91
C SER A 95 10.30 -6.83 -13.71
N GLU A 96 11.36 -7.23 -14.39
CA GLU A 96 12.01 -8.55 -14.19
C GLU A 96 12.53 -8.67 -12.75
N ASP A 97 13.09 -7.58 -12.20
CA ASP A 97 13.45 -7.45 -10.78
C ASP A 97 12.48 -6.48 -10.10
N ARG A 98 11.57 -7.03 -9.28
CA ARG A 98 10.59 -6.26 -8.52
C ARG A 98 11.24 -5.19 -7.63
N PHE A 99 12.45 -5.40 -7.17
CA PHE A 99 13.16 -4.54 -6.22
C PHE A 99 14.23 -3.65 -6.87
N ALA A 100 14.30 -3.59 -8.21
CA ALA A 100 15.25 -2.75 -8.92
C ALA A 100 15.01 -1.25 -8.71
N GLY A 101 13.77 -0.84 -8.39
CA GLY A 101 13.38 0.55 -8.20
C GLY A 101 13.93 1.18 -6.93
N LYS A 102 13.92 2.52 -6.89
CA LYS A 102 14.34 3.31 -5.72
C LYS A 102 13.31 3.34 -4.58
N CYS A 103 12.12 2.84 -4.81
CA CYS A 103 11.05 2.75 -3.82
C CYS A 103 10.82 1.30 -3.40
N ASP A 104 10.28 1.11 -2.21
CA ASP A 104 9.89 -0.22 -1.75
C ASP A 104 8.58 -0.66 -2.39
N ALA A 105 8.66 -1.62 -3.32
CA ALA A 105 7.49 -2.09 -4.07
C ALA A 105 6.52 -2.98 -3.24
N ASN A 106 6.93 -3.47 -2.07
CA ASN A 106 6.06 -4.29 -1.22
C ASN A 106 5.46 -3.51 -0.06
N GLY A 107 6.20 -2.55 0.49
CA GLY A 107 5.83 -1.86 1.71
C GLY A 107 5.91 -2.73 2.97
N CYS A 108 5.72 -2.10 4.11
CA CYS A 108 5.55 -2.79 5.39
C CYS A 108 4.07 -2.75 5.77
N ASP A 109 3.33 -3.80 5.45
CA ASP A 109 1.88 -3.80 5.59
C ASP A 109 1.37 -4.29 6.94
N TYR A 110 0.24 -3.71 7.38
CA TYR A 110 -0.61 -4.30 8.42
C TYR A 110 -1.96 -4.70 7.81
N ASN A 111 -2.13 -5.99 7.61
CA ASN A 111 -3.38 -6.62 7.20
C ASN A 111 -3.86 -7.57 8.30
N PRO A 112 -4.98 -7.30 9.00
CA PRO A 112 -5.43 -8.12 10.12
C PRO A 112 -5.63 -9.59 9.78
N TYR A 113 -6.05 -9.90 8.55
CA TYR A 113 -6.22 -11.28 8.13
C TYR A 113 -4.86 -12.00 8.06
N ARG A 114 -3.86 -11.38 7.40
CA ARG A 114 -2.48 -11.89 7.33
C ARG A 114 -1.85 -12.02 8.72
N MET A 115 -2.21 -11.09 9.63
CA MET A 115 -1.73 -11.07 11.02
C MET A 115 -2.43 -12.10 11.92
N GLY A 116 -3.30 -12.98 11.39
CA GLY A 116 -3.95 -14.04 12.12
C GLY A 116 -5.31 -13.67 12.74
N ASN A 117 -5.91 -12.55 12.37
CA ASN A 117 -7.19 -12.08 12.88
C ASN A 117 -8.30 -12.10 11.80
N PRO A 118 -8.68 -13.27 11.25
CA PRO A 118 -9.60 -13.37 10.12
C PRO A 118 -11.02 -12.90 10.43
N ASP A 119 -11.40 -12.81 11.70
CA ASP A 119 -12.75 -12.42 12.14
C ASP A 119 -12.86 -10.94 12.52
N PHE A 120 -11.81 -10.16 12.30
CA PHE A 120 -11.83 -8.75 12.65
C PHE A 120 -12.63 -7.91 11.65
N TYR A 121 -12.38 -8.06 10.35
CA TYR A 121 -12.92 -7.20 9.29
C TYR A 121 -13.72 -8.00 8.27
N GLY A 122 -14.90 -7.51 7.92
CA GLY A 122 -15.75 -8.16 6.90
C GLY A 122 -17.24 -8.10 7.22
N PRO A 123 -18.09 -8.64 6.34
CA PRO A 123 -19.52 -8.67 6.54
C PRO A 123 -19.91 -9.43 7.82
N GLY A 124 -20.51 -8.71 8.79
CA GLY A 124 -20.96 -9.31 10.08
C GLY A 124 -19.84 -9.65 11.05
N LYS A 125 -18.61 -9.16 10.82
CA LYS A 125 -17.47 -9.35 11.72
C LYS A 125 -17.37 -8.22 12.75
N THR A 126 -16.27 -8.16 13.52
CA THR A 126 -16.04 -7.15 14.56
C THR A 126 -16.16 -5.75 14.01
N LEU A 127 -15.53 -5.47 12.85
CA LEU A 127 -15.85 -4.32 12.00
C LEU A 127 -16.72 -4.80 10.85
N ASP A 128 -18.01 -4.47 10.90
CA ASP A 128 -19.00 -4.92 9.91
C ASP A 128 -18.99 -4.03 8.67
N THR A 129 -18.45 -4.54 7.59
CA THR A 129 -18.35 -3.81 6.31
C THR A 129 -19.68 -3.61 5.59
N LYS A 130 -20.79 -4.17 6.06
CA LYS A 130 -22.14 -3.84 5.57
C LYS A 130 -22.66 -2.51 6.08
N SER A 131 -22.03 -1.95 7.11
CA SER A 131 -22.43 -0.72 7.77
C SER A 131 -21.34 0.35 7.62
N LYS A 132 -21.72 1.63 7.70
CA LYS A 132 -20.76 2.74 7.66
C LYS A 132 -19.80 2.66 8.86
N PHE A 133 -18.56 2.99 8.61
CA PHE A 133 -17.53 3.19 9.62
C PHE A 133 -16.60 4.32 9.20
N THR A 134 -15.88 4.87 10.16
CA THR A 134 -14.83 5.86 9.95
C THR A 134 -13.48 5.19 10.14
N VAL A 135 -12.57 5.39 9.20
CA VAL A 135 -11.15 5.02 9.33
C VAL A 135 -10.41 6.19 9.95
N VAL A 136 -9.61 5.96 10.95
CA VAL A 136 -8.75 6.96 11.58
C VAL A 136 -7.32 6.46 11.55
N THR A 137 -6.46 7.18 10.81
CA THR A 137 -5.03 6.90 10.74
C THR A 137 -4.27 7.99 11.48
N GLN A 138 -3.37 7.61 12.36
CA GLN A 138 -2.53 8.50 13.15
C GLN A 138 -1.07 8.32 12.75
N PHE A 139 -0.42 9.44 12.47
CA PHE A 139 0.97 9.52 12.07
C PHE A 139 1.79 10.10 13.22
N GLU A 140 2.71 9.33 13.73
CA GLU A 140 3.67 9.72 14.75
C GLU A 140 5.08 9.43 14.22
N GLU A 141 6.10 10.03 14.80
CA GLU A 141 7.48 9.70 14.43
C GLU A 141 7.75 8.20 14.71
N ASN A 142 8.20 7.48 13.69
CA ASN A 142 8.44 6.03 13.71
C ASN A 142 7.22 5.17 14.04
N LYS A 143 5.99 5.68 13.81
CA LYS A 143 4.80 4.90 14.13
C LYS A 143 3.58 5.33 13.33
N LEU A 144 2.93 4.36 12.72
CA LEU A 144 1.60 4.52 12.13
C LEU A 144 0.61 3.68 12.92
N THR A 145 -0.51 4.27 13.31
CA THR A 145 -1.59 3.57 14.03
C THR A 145 -2.91 3.81 13.32
N GLN A 146 -3.73 2.77 13.26
CA GLN A 146 -5.06 2.88 12.67
C GLN A 146 -6.10 2.28 13.61
N PHE A 147 -7.29 2.88 13.64
CA PHE A 147 -8.46 2.36 14.33
C PHE A 147 -9.73 2.79 13.59
N PHE A 148 -10.84 2.24 14.00
CA PHE A 148 -12.13 2.53 13.39
C PHE A 148 -13.13 3.11 14.39
N VAL A 149 -14.13 3.83 13.84
CA VAL A 149 -15.31 4.21 14.61
C VAL A 149 -16.54 3.69 13.90
N GLN A 150 -17.30 2.82 14.55
CA GLN A 150 -18.56 2.28 14.03
C GLN A 150 -19.64 2.34 15.11
N ASN A 151 -20.83 2.83 14.76
CA ASN A 151 -21.94 2.99 15.69
C ASN A 151 -21.59 3.83 16.94
N GLY A 152 -20.74 4.86 16.76
CA GLY A 152 -20.27 5.72 17.84
C GLY A 152 -19.25 5.07 18.78
N LYS A 153 -18.76 3.87 18.49
CA LYS A 153 -17.75 3.18 19.30
C LYS A 153 -16.42 3.12 18.57
N LYS A 154 -15.34 3.37 19.31
CA LYS A 154 -13.97 3.10 18.83
C LYS A 154 -13.75 1.59 18.77
N ILE A 155 -13.21 1.11 17.68
CA ILE A 155 -12.83 -0.29 17.44
C ILE A 155 -11.34 -0.29 17.13
N GLU A 156 -10.56 -0.83 18.05
CA GLU A 156 -9.12 -0.99 17.87
C GLU A 156 -8.82 -2.19 16.97
N ILE A 157 -7.81 -2.06 16.14
CA ILE A 157 -7.28 -3.20 15.40
C ILE A 157 -6.55 -4.11 16.39
N PRO A 158 -6.85 -5.40 16.43
CA PRO A 158 -6.15 -6.33 17.33
C PRO A 158 -4.67 -6.47 16.94
N GLY A 159 -3.82 -6.71 17.90
CA GLY A 159 -2.44 -7.10 17.64
C GLY A 159 -2.36 -8.44 16.91
N PRO A 160 -1.23 -8.76 16.29
CA PRO A 160 -1.04 -10.03 15.59
C PRO A 160 -1.22 -11.24 16.51
N THR A 161 -1.87 -12.28 15.96
CA THR A 161 -1.94 -13.63 16.58
C THR A 161 -1.19 -14.67 15.76
N HIS A 162 -0.60 -14.25 14.62
CA HIS A 162 0.24 -15.13 13.81
C HIS A 162 1.49 -15.55 14.59
N ALA A 163 1.87 -16.84 14.45
CA ALA A 163 3.04 -17.40 15.12
C ALA A 163 4.32 -16.58 14.82
N GLY A 164 5.01 -16.20 15.87
CA GLY A 164 6.21 -15.36 15.80
C GLY A 164 5.96 -13.85 15.84
N LEU A 165 4.71 -13.40 15.83
CA LEU A 165 4.32 -11.98 15.95
C LEU A 165 3.50 -11.70 17.22
N GLU A 166 3.29 -12.70 18.06
CA GLU A 166 2.47 -12.58 19.27
C GLU A 166 3.02 -11.51 20.21
N GLY A 167 2.11 -10.74 20.79
CA GLY A 167 2.44 -9.69 21.74
C GLY A 167 2.84 -8.35 21.13
N MET A 168 2.97 -8.27 19.79
CA MET A 168 3.14 -6.99 19.10
C MET A 168 1.83 -6.22 19.04
N SER A 169 1.92 -4.89 18.94
CA SER A 169 0.75 -4.04 18.70
C SER A 169 0.35 -4.07 17.22
N SER A 170 -0.83 -3.53 16.90
CA SER A 170 -1.28 -3.31 15.53
C SER A 170 -0.68 -2.06 14.87
N SER A 171 0.27 -1.39 15.55
CA SER A 171 0.96 -0.23 14.97
C SER A 171 2.11 -0.69 14.09
N ILE A 172 2.27 -0.02 12.95
CA ILE A 172 3.46 -0.19 12.11
C ILE A 172 4.58 0.64 12.72
N THR A 173 5.66 -0.01 13.09
CA THR A 173 6.87 0.56 13.69
C THR A 173 8.10 -0.09 13.05
N PRO A 174 9.32 0.47 13.21
CA PRO A 174 10.54 -0.20 12.73
C PRO A 174 10.63 -1.65 13.20
N GLU A 175 10.40 -1.88 14.49
CA GLU A 175 10.46 -3.23 15.08
C GLU A 175 9.39 -4.17 14.49
N PHE A 176 8.17 -3.66 14.25
CA PHE A 176 7.11 -4.44 13.60
C PHE A 176 7.53 -4.84 12.17
N CYS A 177 8.05 -3.89 11.37
CA CYS A 177 8.48 -4.17 10.01
C CYS A 177 9.59 -5.21 9.96
N ASP A 178 10.65 -5.04 10.78
CA ASP A 178 11.75 -6.02 10.85
C ASP A 178 11.21 -7.42 11.14
N LYS A 179 10.29 -7.51 12.11
CA LYS A 179 9.75 -8.79 12.55
C LYS A 179 8.81 -9.44 11.53
N VAL A 180 7.98 -8.64 10.86
CA VAL A 180 7.05 -9.12 9.83
C VAL A 180 7.82 -9.71 8.65
N PHE A 181 8.83 -9.01 8.14
CA PHE A 181 9.65 -9.50 7.03
C PHE A 181 10.39 -10.80 7.41
N ASP A 182 10.92 -10.88 8.62
CA ASP A 182 11.60 -12.08 9.13
C ASP A 182 10.63 -13.29 9.22
N VAL A 183 9.45 -13.09 9.82
CA VAL A 183 8.47 -14.16 10.07
C VAL A 183 7.86 -14.70 8.77
N PHE A 184 7.57 -13.83 7.82
CA PHE A 184 7.02 -14.26 6.53
C PHE A 184 8.07 -14.64 5.49
N GLY A 185 9.35 -14.38 5.78
CA GLY A 185 10.45 -14.65 4.85
C GLY A 185 10.45 -13.73 3.62
N ASP A 186 9.85 -12.56 3.75
CA ASP A 186 9.78 -11.57 2.69
C ASP A 186 11.11 -10.79 2.60
N PHE A 187 11.45 -10.31 1.40
CA PHE A 187 12.61 -9.44 1.22
C PHE A 187 12.34 -8.05 1.81
N ASN A 188 13.20 -7.62 2.73
CA ASN A 188 13.03 -6.35 3.46
C ASN A 188 13.57 -5.15 2.66
N ARG A 189 12.96 -4.85 1.52
CA ARG A 189 13.30 -3.65 0.74
C ARG A 189 12.95 -2.37 1.49
N PHE A 190 11.98 -2.41 2.39
CA PHE A 190 11.59 -1.29 3.23
C PHE A 190 12.80 -0.67 3.95
N ASN A 191 13.61 -1.47 4.62
CA ASN A 191 14.80 -0.99 5.30
C ASN A 191 15.90 -0.56 4.34
N ASP A 192 16.09 -1.26 3.23
CA ASP A 192 17.14 -0.95 2.25
C ASP A 192 16.99 0.45 1.66
N VAL A 193 15.75 0.92 1.45
CA VAL A 193 15.46 2.28 0.95
C VAL A 193 15.36 3.32 2.06
N GLY A 194 15.76 2.98 3.29
CA GLY A 194 15.85 3.90 4.43
C GLY A 194 14.72 3.80 5.44
N GLY A 195 13.76 2.89 5.27
CA GLY A 195 12.73 2.55 6.24
C GLY A 195 11.99 3.76 6.81
N PHE A 196 11.77 3.74 8.12
CA PHE A 196 11.13 4.86 8.82
C PHE A 196 11.90 6.18 8.76
N THR A 197 13.21 6.18 8.57
CA THR A 197 13.96 7.43 8.39
C THR A 197 13.52 8.14 7.11
N ALA A 198 13.43 7.41 6.00
CA ALA A 198 12.94 7.93 4.73
C ALA A 198 11.44 8.30 4.83
N LEU A 199 10.62 7.46 5.44
CA LEU A 199 9.19 7.71 5.65
C LEU A 199 8.92 8.96 6.49
N ASN A 200 9.62 9.13 7.61
CA ASN A 200 9.50 10.34 8.45
C ASN A 200 9.94 11.60 7.71
N ALA A 201 10.91 11.51 6.80
CA ALA A 201 11.31 12.61 5.95
C ALA A 201 10.21 12.95 4.92
N ALA A 202 9.58 11.94 4.32
CA ALA A 202 8.44 12.12 3.42
C ALA A 202 7.26 12.80 4.12
N LEU A 203 6.92 12.40 5.34
CA LEU A 203 5.81 12.97 6.12
C LEU A 203 6.02 14.44 6.55
N LYS A 204 7.23 15.00 6.40
CA LYS A 204 7.52 16.41 6.66
C LYS A 204 7.21 17.32 5.46
N ILE A 205 6.96 16.75 4.30
CA ILE A 205 6.55 17.48 3.10
C ILE A 205 5.04 17.29 2.87
N PRO A 206 4.36 18.28 2.27
CA PRO A 206 2.95 18.10 1.90
C PRO A 206 2.77 16.88 1.00
N MET A 207 1.79 16.04 1.33
CA MET A 207 1.40 14.89 0.54
C MET A 207 0.00 15.07 -0.03
N VAL A 208 -0.24 14.55 -1.22
CA VAL A 208 -1.55 14.60 -1.89
C VAL A 208 -2.33 13.35 -1.52
N LEU A 209 -3.60 13.53 -1.15
CA LEU A 209 -4.52 12.41 -0.98
C LEU A 209 -5.12 12.00 -2.32
N VAL A 210 -4.83 10.78 -2.74
CA VAL A 210 -5.39 10.15 -3.94
C VAL A 210 -6.45 9.12 -3.52
N MET A 211 -7.58 9.10 -4.19
CA MET A 211 -8.66 8.14 -3.98
C MET A 211 -8.97 7.44 -5.29
N SER A 212 -8.91 6.12 -5.32
CA SER A 212 -9.18 5.32 -6.50
C SER A 212 -10.03 4.09 -6.18
N ILE A 213 -10.64 3.52 -7.21
CA ILE A 213 -11.34 2.24 -7.16
C ILE A 213 -10.84 1.41 -8.32
N TRP A 214 -10.44 0.20 -8.02
CA TRP A 214 -9.91 -0.75 -8.98
C TRP A 214 -10.81 -1.96 -9.10
N ASP A 215 -10.78 -2.57 -10.29
CA ASP A 215 -11.37 -3.88 -10.55
C ASP A 215 -10.36 -4.69 -11.35
N ASP A 216 -9.70 -5.65 -10.69
CA ASP A 216 -8.74 -6.54 -11.34
C ASP A 216 -9.45 -7.81 -11.80
N VAL A 217 -10.06 -7.75 -12.98
CA VAL A 217 -10.77 -8.87 -13.59
C VAL A 217 -9.83 -9.97 -14.12
N SER A 218 -8.54 -9.69 -14.32
CA SER A 218 -7.59 -10.62 -14.92
C SER A 218 -6.90 -11.53 -13.91
N ARG A 219 -6.97 -11.23 -12.62
CA ARG A 219 -6.24 -11.90 -11.54
C ARG A 219 -7.12 -12.43 -10.41
N LEU A 220 -8.43 -12.54 -10.63
CA LEU A 220 -9.24 -13.30 -9.69
C LEU A 220 -8.88 -14.78 -9.86
N PRO A 221 -8.12 -15.41 -8.96
CA PRO A 221 -8.22 -16.85 -8.83
C PRO A 221 -9.69 -17.18 -8.60
N PRO A 222 -10.18 -18.35 -9.02
CA PRO A 222 -11.50 -18.80 -8.61
C PRO A 222 -11.60 -18.61 -7.09
N PRO A 223 -12.80 -18.40 -6.51
CA PRO A 223 -12.97 -17.97 -5.13
C PRO A 223 -12.33 -18.96 -4.17
N ALA A 224 -11.05 -18.96 -4.15
CA ALA A 224 -10.17 -19.65 -3.25
C ALA A 224 -9.76 -18.63 -2.20
N GLU A 225 -10.29 -18.88 -1.03
CA GLU A 225 -9.77 -18.43 0.24
C GLU A 225 -9.66 -16.92 0.42
N LYS A 226 -10.76 -16.44 0.84
CA LYS A 226 -11.07 -15.21 1.57
C LYS A 226 -9.86 -14.59 2.26
N GLY A 227 -9.32 -13.52 1.71
CA GLY A 227 -8.45 -12.62 2.45
C GLY A 227 -7.03 -12.39 1.95
N GLU A 228 -6.61 -12.94 0.82
CA GLU A 228 -5.35 -12.53 0.20
C GLU A 228 -5.58 -11.34 -0.72
N MET A 229 -5.22 -10.15 -0.25
CA MET A 229 -4.76 -9.08 -1.12
C MET A 229 -3.30 -9.35 -1.44
N ARG A 230 -2.97 -9.55 -2.68
CA ARG A 230 -1.59 -9.50 -3.17
C ARG A 230 -1.31 -8.12 -3.70
#